data_56a62198f6dcc71f94b8b680d2903599
#
_entry.id   56a62198f6dcc71f94b8b680d2903599
#
_cell.length_a   1.000
_cell.length_b   1.000
_cell.length_c   1.000
_cell.angle_alpha   90.00
_cell.angle_beta   90.00
_cell.angle_gamma   90.00
#
_symmetry.space_group_name_H-M   'P 1'
#
loop_
_entity.id
_entity.type
_entity.pdbx_description
1 polymer ?
#
loop_
_entity_poly.entity_id
_entity_poly.type
_entity_poly.pdbx_seq_one_letter_code
_entity_poly.pdbx_strand_id
1 'polypeptide(L)'
;MHSAPRHNRVVRVELRAVPGCPNLDAARDLLRACLGEAGLSEAFVERIGDYPSPSVVVDGVDVTGADPDGPASCVLRLPTRSEILAALRR
;
A
#
# COMPACT_ATOMS: atom_id res chain seq x y z
N MET A 1 20.44 -2.51 -25.18
CA MET A 1 19.79 -2.24 -24.87
C MET A 1 19.02 -2.40 -24.09
N HIS A 2 18.74 -2.61 -23.82
CA HIS A 2 17.93 -2.48 -23.36
C HIS A 2 17.52 -2.71 -22.15
N SER A 3 17.66 -3.21 -21.42
CA SER A 3 17.21 -2.59 -20.22
C SER A 3 15.69 -2.51 -20.07
N ALA A 4 15.01 -2.71 -21.09
CA ALA A 4 13.58 -2.60 -21.12
C ALA A 4 12.84 -3.45 -20.09
N PRO A 5 13.24 -4.67 -19.76
CA PRO A 5 12.45 -5.53 -18.90
C PRO A 5 12.07 -4.92 -17.55
N ARG A 6 12.95 -4.12 -17.00
CA ARG A 6 12.70 -3.58 -15.70
C ARG A 6 11.57 -2.55 -15.68
N HIS A 7 11.30 -1.95 -16.84
CA HIS A 7 10.23 -0.98 -16.96
C HIS A 7 8.87 -1.62 -16.99
N ASN A 8 8.82 -2.93 -17.21
CA ASN A 8 7.57 -3.65 -17.30
C ASN A 8 7.23 -4.39 -16.04
N ARG A 9 7.98 -4.14 -14.98
CA ARG A 9 7.68 -4.77 -13.72
C ARG A 9 6.34 -4.30 -13.20
N VAL A 10 5.47 -5.26 -12.92
CA VAL A 10 4.15 -4.97 -12.37
C VAL A 10 4.24 -5.03 -10.86
N VAL A 11 3.87 -3.93 -10.23
CA VAL A 11 3.79 -3.85 -8.77
C VAL A 11 2.33 -3.94 -8.38
N ARG A 12 1.98 -4.89 -7.54
CA ARG A 12 0.63 -5.03 -7.01
C ARG A 12 0.51 -4.22 -5.75
N VAL A 13 -0.31 -3.19 -5.79
CA VAL A 13 -0.51 -2.32 -4.65
C VAL A 13 -1.96 -2.38 -4.23
N GLU A 14 -2.20 -2.69 -2.95
CA GLU A 14 -3.53 -2.74 -2.37
C GLU A 14 -3.59 -1.84 -1.15
N LEU A 15 -4.69 -1.13 -1.02
CA LEU A 15 -5.04 -0.41 0.19
C LEU A 15 -6.22 -1.16 0.81
N ARG A 16 -6.02 -1.74 1.99
CA ARG A 16 -7.03 -2.57 2.65
C ARG A 16 -7.55 -1.87 3.89
N ALA A 17 -8.84 -1.93 4.10
CA ALA A 17 -9.45 -1.29 5.24
C ALA A 17 -10.75 -1.97 5.65
N VAL A 18 -11.12 -1.81 6.93
CA VAL A 18 -12.46 -2.19 7.37
C VAL A 18 -13.44 -1.11 6.96
N PRO A 19 -14.75 -1.47 6.83
CA PRO A 19 -15.76 -0.46 6.50
C PRO A 19 -15.77 0.67 7.52
N GLY A 20 -15.81 1.90 7.04
CA GLY A 20 -15.92 3.07 7.90
C GLY A 20 -14.64 3.44 8.65
N CYS A 21 -13.50 2.92 8.26
CA CYS A 21 -12.23 3.26 8.92
C CYS A 21 -11.95 4.76 8.75
N PRO A 22 -11.80 5.53 9.84
CA PRO A 22 -11.59 6.97 9.73
C PRO A 22 -10.24 7.36 9.16
N ASN A 23 -9.28 6.44 9.15
CA ASN A 23 -7.94 6.71 8.64
C ASN A 23 -7.76 6.36 7.17
N LEU A 24 -8.81 5.88 6.51
CA LEU A 24 -8.70 5.41 5.13
C LEU A 24 -8.31 6.53 4.17
N ASP A 25 -8.93 7.70 4.31
CA ASP A 25 -8.64 8.81 3.39
C ASP A 25 -7.20 9.29 3.51
N ALA A 26 -6.69 9.38 4.74
CA ALA A 26 -5.30 9.78 4.96
C ALA A 26 -4.34 8.76 4.38
N ALA A 27 -4.64 7.47 4.54
CA ALA A 27 -3.81 6.41 3.96
C ALA A 27 -3.83 6.45 2.44
N ARG A 28 -4.99 6.70 1.86
CA ARG A 28 -5.13 6.81 0.41
C ARG A 28 -4.30 7.95 -0.14
N ASP A 29 -4.38 9.12 0.49
CA ASP A 29 -3.63 10.29 0.04
C ASP A 29 -2.14 10.06 0.16
N LEU A 30 -1.71 9.46 1.25
CA LEU A 30 -0.30 9.15 1.45
C LEU A 30 0.21 8.15 0.40
N LEU A 31 -0.57 7.10 0.13
CA LEU A 31 -0.20 6.11 -0.87
C LEU A 31 -0.07 6.72 -2.25
N ARG A 32 -1.02 7.57 -2.64
CA ARG A 32 -0.96 8.25 -3.94
C ARG A 32 0.29 9.12 -4.05
N ALA A 33 0.60 9.86 -3.00
CA ALA A 33 1.79 10.72 -3.00
C ALA A 33 3.06 9.88 -3.16
N CYS A 34 3.14 8.74 -2.47
CA CYS A 34 4.31 7.86 -2.57
C CYS A 34 4.43 7.24 -3.95
N LEU A 35 3.32 6.82 -4.56
CA LEU A 35 3.34 6.26 -5.91
C LEU A 35 3.85 7.29 -6.91
N GLY A 36 3.36 8.52 -6.82
CA GLY A 36 3.83 9.60 -7.68
C GLY A 36 5.31 9.89 -7.49
N GLU A 37 5.77 9.91 -6.24
CA GLU A 37 7.16 10.16 -5.93
C GLU A 37 8.08 9.04 -6.45
N ALA A 38 7.58 7.81 -6.43
CA ALA A 38 8.34 6.67 -6.93
C ALA A 38 8.29 6.57 -8.47
N GLY A 39 7.57 7.46 -9.13
CA GLY A 39 7.43 7.44 -10.57
C GLY A 39 6.55 6.32 -11.09
N LEU A 40 5.67 5.81 -10.25
CA LEU A 40 4.76 4.73 -10.61
C LEU A 40 3.37 5.26 -10.90
N SER A 41 2.57 4.45 -11.60
CA SER A 41 1.16 4.77 -11.77
C SER A 41 0.49 4.87 -10.40
N GLU A 42 -0.37 5.86 -10.23
CA GLU A 42 -1.11 6.03 -8.98
C GLU A 42 -2.29 5.08 -8.86
N ALA A 43 -2.37 4.09 -9.73
CA ALA A 43 -3.43 3.11 -9.67
C ALA A 43 -3.13 2.05 -8.62
N PHE A 44 -4.12 1.74 -7.82
CA PHE A 44 -4.05 0.66 -6.84
C PHE A 44 -5.46 0.16 -6.57
N VAL A 45 -5.57 -0.99 -5.92
CA VAL A 45 -6.85 -1.60 -5.60
C VAL A 45 -7.18 -1.30 -4.15
N GLU A 46 -8.40 -0.79 -3.90
CA GLU A 46 -8.91 -0.66 -2.53
C GLU A 46 -9.78 -1.86 -2.22
N ARG A 47 -9.52 -2.49 -1.09
CA ARG A 47 -10.30 -3.63 -0.63
C ARG A 47 -10.87 -3.31 0.73
N ILE A 48 -12.20 -3.32 0.81
CA ILE A 48 -12.92 -3.07 2.05
C ILE A 48 -13.44 -4.41 2.57
N GLY A 49 -13.08 -4.76 3.78
CA GLY A 49 -13.47 -6.04 4.36
C GLY A 49 -12.80 -6.27 5.70
N ASP A 50 -12.57 -7.53 6.04
CA ASP A 50 -12.01 -7.92 7.32
C ASP A 50 -10.48 -7.92 7.23
N TYR A 51 -9.88 -6.76 7.36
CA TYR A 51 -8.44 -6.57 7.27
C TYR A 51 -7.91 -5.79 8.45
N PRO A 52 -6.61 -5.94 8.77
CA PRO A 52 -5.94 -4.90 9.56
C PRO A 52 -6.07 -3.59 8.79
N SER A 53 -6.46 -2.50 9.44
CA SER A 53 -6.88 -1.30 8.74
C SER A 53 -6.33 -0.04 9.37
N PRO A 54 -5.87 0.92 8.56
CA PRO A 54 -5.63 0.76 7.13
C PRO A 54 -4.31 0.04 6.90
N SER A 55 -4.25 -0.76 5.84
CA SER A 55 -3.02 -1.48 5.48
C SER A 55 -2.65 -1.20 4.03
N VAL A 56 -1.37 -0.96 3.79
CA VAL A 56 -0.83 -0.87 2.43
C VAL A 56 -0.05 -2.15 2.18
N VAL A 57 -0.45 -2.89 1.15
CA VAL A 57 0.14 -4.19 0.83
C VAL A 57 0.75 -4.09 -0.56
N VAL A 58 2.04 -4.37 -0.66
CA VAL A 58 2.78 -4.33 -1.92
C VAL A 58 3.27 -5.74 -2.22
N ASP A 59 2.82 -6.28 -3.34
CA ASP A 59 3.16 -7.65 -3.77
C ASP A 59 2.87 -8.68 -2.67
N GLY A 60 1.77 -8.51 -1.94
CA GLY A 60 1.36 -9.44 -0.91
C GLY A 60 2.01 -9.23 0.44
N VAL A 61 2.85 -8.21 0.59
CA VAL A 61 3.56 -7.94 1.86
C VAL A 61 3.12 -6.59 2.41
N ASP A 62 2.70 -6.57 3.68
CA ASP A 62 2.36 -5.32 4.34
C ASP A 62 3.63 -4.48 4.49
N VAL A 63 3.55 -3.20 4.14
CA VAL A 63 4.74 -2.33 4.14
C VAL A 63 5.30 -2.11 5.54
N THR A 64 4.51 -2.33 6.58
CA THR A 64 4.97 -2.23 7.97
C THR A 64 5.58 -3.53 8.48
N GLY A 65 5.50 -4.60 7.69
CA GLY A 65 5.98 -5.91 8.11
C GLY A 65 4.95 -6.72 8.90
N ALA A 66 3.75 -6.17 9.10
CA ALA A 66 2.71 -6.89 9.81
C ALA A 66 2.13 -8.01 8.92
N ASP A 67 1.41 -8.94 9.55
CA ASP A 67 0.74 -10.00 8.83
C ASP A 67 -0.47 -9.43 8.09
N PRO A 68 -0.48 -9.43 6.75
CA PRO A 68 -1.61 -8.87 6.00
C PRO A 68 -2.90 -9.67 6.17
N ASP A 69 -2.80 -10.91 6.63
CA ASP A 69 -3.95 -11.77 6.89
C ASP A 69 -4.30 -11.84 8.38
N GLY A 70 -3.77 -10.93 9.16
CA GLY A 70 -4.06 -10.87 10.58
C GLY A 70 -5.50 -10.44 10.87
N PRO A 71 -5.87 -10.42 12.15
CA PRO A 71 -7.24 -10.09 12.53
C PRO A 71 -7.63 -8.68 12.12
N ALA A 72 -8.89 -8.52 11.73
CA ALA A 72 -9.43 -7.23 11.36
C ALA A 72 -9.42 -6.29 12.55
N SER A 73 -8.97 -5.06 12.32
CA SER A 73 -8.96 -4.03 13.33
C SER A 73 -8.75 -2.69 12.65
N CYS A 74 -9.23 -1.62 13.27
CA CYS A 74 -8.92 -0.28 12.80
C CYS A 74 -7.83 0.27 13.71
N VAL A 75 -6.60 0.32 13.19
CA VAL A 75 -5.46 0.78 13.97
C VAL A 75 -5.27 2.28 13.77
N LEU A 76 -4.69 2.92 14.76
CA LEU A 76 -4.46 4.37 14.71
C LEU A 76 -3.18 4.71 13.95
N ARG A 77 -2.25 3.77 13.86
CA ARG A 77 -0.98 4.02 13.21
C ARG A 77 -1.09 3.80 11.70
N LEU A 78 -0.83 4.84 10.96
CA LEU A 78 -0.72 4.73 9.50
C LEU A 78 0.67 4.21 9.13
N PRO A 79 0.81 3.52 8.00
CA PRO A 79 2.14 3.24 7.46
C PRO A 79 2.84 4.58 7.16
N THR A 80 4.15 4.61 7.30
CA THR A 80 4.90 5.82 7.04
C THR A 80 5.26 5.93 5.57
N ARG A 81 5.54 7.16 5.14
CA ARG A 81 6.03 7.42 3.79
C ARG A 81 7.27 6.57 3.49
N SER A 82 8.22 6.49 4.45
CA SER A 82 9.43 5.70 4.27
C SER A 82 9.15 4.22 4.08
N GLU A 83 8.20 3.68 4.83
CA GLU A 83 7.83 2.27 4.70
C GLU A 83 7.23 1.99 3.33
N ILE A 84 6.35 2.86 2.85
CA ILE A 84 5.73 2.67 1.55
C ILE A 84 6.77 2.78 0.44
N LEU A 85 7.60 3.82 0.48
CA LEU A 85 8.62 4.02 -0.55
C LEU A 85 9.61 2.87 -0.59
N ALA A 86 10.03 2.37 0.56
CA ALA A 86 10.94 1.24 0.62
C ALA A 86 10.32 0.00 -0.04
N ALA A 87 9.03 -0.24 0.21
CA ALA A 87 8.33 -1.37 -0.40
C ALA A 87 8.21 -1.22 -1.91
N LEU A 88 7.95 0.00 -2.39
CA LEU A 88 7.78 0.26 -3.82
C LEU A 88 9.11 0.13 -4.59
N ARG A 89 10.22 0.27 -3.89
CA ARG A 89 11.55 0.22 -4.51
C ARG A 89 12.20 -1.16 -4.48
N ARG A 90 11.55 -2.13 -3.88
CA ARG A 90 12.09 -3.49 -3.81
C ARG A 90 12.12 -4.18 -5.17
#